data_64d506940b14dc5f2bc870ef1c4ef44f
#
_entry.id   64d506940b14dc5f2bc870ef1c4ef44f
#
_cell.length_a   1.000
_cell.length_b   1.000
_cell.length_c   1.000
_cell.angle_alpha   90.00
_cell.angle_beta   90.00
_cell.angle_gamma   90.00
#
_symmetry.space_group_name_H-M   'P 1'
#
loop_
_entity.id
_entity.type
_entity.pdbx_description
1 polymer ?
#
loop_
_entity_poly.entity_id
_entity_poly.type
_entity_poly.pdbx_seq_one_letter_code
_entity_poly.pdbx_strand_id
1 'polypeptide(L)'
;MKEFDKLCKGCMQKLNGENICPFCGFNQNEKQLFPYLEIGTVLEQRYSIGKIIDSNSEGIGYIAYDNVLSVPVYIKEFFPNILCYRGSNKRDVIIKSGYENQFKEYLNSFLTYLRAVARLRSLPAIVPVYNILTENSTAYAVYEWAEGIKLVDFLEKKGNHINWDTARKLFMPLLSSLSEMNSVGIQHLGICPENMVITDESKLKLFGFSIPEVRKQGSHIPPTLYDGFSAIEQYLPEYQTNEATDVYAFAATLFFSLTGSAPQKALKRKTDDRIFIPTNLLKEIPEHVISALANALQVFPINRTPTFERLREALSDSPTVINNIGIYEDNENDTITQDINNHKHKSHVITSVISGVAAFLILVAIG
;
A
#
# COMPACT_ATOMS: atom_id res chain seq x y z
N MET A 1 34.09 -22.88 -3.36
CA MET A 1 32.65 -22.89 -3.67
C MET A 1 32.06 -21.60 -3.10
N LYS A 2 31.41 -20.77 -3.93
CA LYS A 2 30.78 -19.53 -3.45
C LYS A 2 29.62 -19.89 -2.51
N GLU A 3 29.36 -19.07 -1.49
CA GLU A 3 28.28 -19.35 -0.55
C GLU A 3 26.93 -19.49 -1.26
N PHE A 4 26.68 -18.68 -2.28
CA PHE A 4 25.51 -18.79 -3.16
C PHE A 4 25.28 -20.20 -3.71
N ASP A 5 26.34 -20.98 -4.01
CA ASP A 5 26.19 -22.34 -4.56
C ASP A 5 25.52 -23.32 -3.59
N LYS A 6 25.60 -23.03 -2.28
CA LYS A 6 25.00 -23.84 -1.19
C LYS A 6 23.58 -23.42 -0.85
N LEU A 7 23.05 -22.35 -1.49
CA LEU A 7 21.73 -21.80 -1.19
C LEU A 7 20.69 -22.26 -2.20
N CYS A 8 19.45 -22.36 -1.75
CA CYS A 8 18.31 -22.50 -2.63
C CYS A 8 18.17 -21.27 -3.53
N LYS A 9 18.10 -21.46 -4.85
CA LYS A 9 17.95 -20.36 -5.81
C LYS A 9 16.54 -19.74 -5.78
N GLY A 10 15.59 -20.38 -5.08
CA GLY A 10 14.21 -19.93 -4.95
C GLY A 10 13.92 -19.12 -3.68
N CYS A 11 14.62 -19.35 -2.56
CA CYS A 11 14.36 -18.68 -1.28
C CYS A 11 15.62 -18.30 -0.48
N MET A 12 16.83 -18.58 -1.03
CA MET A 12 18.13 -18.31 -0.41
C MET A 12 18.37 -19.01 0.96
N GLN A 13 17.55 -19.99 1.34
CA GLN A 13 17.80 -20.84 2.49
C GLN A 13 18.89 -21.87 2.17
N LYS A 14 19.70 -22.24 3.18
CA LYS A 14 20.77 -23.25 3.01
C LYS A 14 20.19 -24.61 2.64
N LEU A 15 20.85 -25.25 1.68
CA LEU A 15 20.57 -26.62 1.24
C LEU A 15 21.68 -27.56 1.68
N ASN A 16 21.32 -28.80 2.02
CA ASN A 16 22.25 -29.86 2.39
C ASN A 16 22.46 -30.87 1.24
N GLY A 17 22.30 -30.39 -0.01
CA GLY A 17 22.47 -31.20 -1.22
C GLY A 17 21.16 -31.68 -1.85
N GLU A 18 19.99 -31.24 -1.35
CA GLU A 18 18.71 -31.58 -1.95
C GLU A 18 18.51 -30.85 -3.28
N ASN A 19 17.93 -31.56 -4.27
CA ASN A 19 17.55 -30.96 -5.55
C ASN A 19 16.23 -30.16 -5.46
N ILE A 20 15.34 -30.53 -4.56
CA ILE A 20 14.09 -29.82 -4.28
C ILE A 20 14.20 -29.19 -2.90
N CYS A 21 14.01 -27.89 -2.83
CA CYS A 21 14.11 -27.16 -1.56
C CYS A 21 13.00 -27.56 -0.58
N PRO A 22 13.31 -28.01 0.64
CA PRO A 22 12.29 -28.39 1.61
C PRO A 22 11.49 -27.18 2.16
N PHE A 23 12.02 -25.96 1.99
CA PHE A 23 11.37 -24.74 2.48
C PHE A 23 10.39 -24.12 1.48
N CYS A 24 10.74 -24.06 0.19
CA CYS A 24 9.93 -23.38 -0.82
C CYS A 24 9.53 -24.26 -2.01
N GLY A 25 9.93 -25.54 -2.05
CA GLY A 25 9.62 -26.47 -3.12
C GLY A 25 10.36 -26.22 -4.45
N PHE A 26 11.25 -25.23 -4.52
CA PHE A 26 11.95 -24.91 -5.76
C PHE A 26 12.91 -26.03 -6.18
N ASN A 27 12.83 -26.44 -7.45
CA ASN A 27 13.75 -27.41 -8.04
C ASN A 27 15.03 -26.72 -8.51
N GLN A 28 16.18 -27.06 -7.93
CA GLN A 28 17.47 -26.44 -8.22
C GLN A 28 17.96 -26.65 -9.66
N ASN A 29 17.44 -27.67 -10.36
CA ASN A 29 17.74 -27.95 -11.76
C ASN A 29 16.85 -27.15 -12.73
N GLU A 30 15.87 -26.40 -12.25
CA GLU A 30 14.98 -25.60 -13.08
C GLU A 30 15.74 -24.43 -13.70
N LYS A 31 15.56 -24.26 -15.02
CA LYS A 31 16.13 -23.15 -15.78
C LYS A 31 15.11 -22.04 -15.92
N GLN A 32 15.54 -20.81 -15.68
CA GLN A 32 14.72 -19.65 -15.99
C GLN A 32 14.53 -19.48 -17.49
N LEU A 33 13.28 -19.25 -17.89
CA LEU A 33 12.95 -19.06 -19.30
C LEU A 33 13.37 -17.65 -19.78
N PHE A 34 13.70 -17.56 -21.05
CA PHE A 34 13.87 -16.27 -21.71
C PHE A 34 12.55 -15.46 -21.66
N PRO A 35 12.58 -14.15 -21.39
CA PRO A 35 13.72 -13.22 -21.41
C PRO A 35 14.36 -12.90 -20.03
N TYR A 36 14.11 -13.71 -19.02
CA TYR A 36 14.64 -13.49 -17.67
C TYR A 36 16.16 -13.72 -17.61
N LEU A 37 16.83 -13.03 -16.68
CA LEU A 37 18.25 -13.28 -16.39
C LEU A 37 18.44 -14.72 -15.93
N GLU A 38 19.48 -15.38 -16.39
CA GLU A 38 19.79 -16.74 -15.94
C GLU A 38 20.14 -16.77 -14.45
N ILE A 39 19.68 -17.82 -13.76
CA ILE A 39 20.06 -18.07 -12.36
C ILE A 39 21.58 -18.18 -12.26
N GLY A 40 22.18 -17.48 -11.30
CA GLY A 40 23.62 -17.39 -11.11
C GLY A 40 24.28 -16.25 -11.90
N THR A 41 23.52 -15.47 -12.69
CA THR A 41 24.03 -14.20 -13.23
C THR A 41 24.48 -13.31 -12.08
N VAL A 42 25.68 -12.71 -12.21
CA VAL A 42 26.22 -11.81 -11.19
C VAL A 42 26.16 -10.39 -11.71
N LEU A 43 25.54 -9.50 -10.95
CA LEU A 43 25.51 -8.06 -11.19
C LEU A 43 26.51 -7.37 -10.27
N GLU A 44 27.22 -6.35 -10.81
CA GLU A 44 28.20 -5.52 -10.09
C GLU A 44 29.24 -6.36 -9.31
N GLN A 45 29.57 -7.56 -9.78
CA GLN A 45 30.43 -8.54 -9.12
C GLN A 45 29.99 -8.89 -7.68
N ARG A 46 28.81 -8.49 -7.27
CA ARG A 46 28.29 -8.56 -5.90
C ARG A 46 27.00 -9.37 -5.78
N TYR A 47 26.04 -9.18 -6.64
CA TYR A 47 24.70 -9.74 -6.47
C TYR A 47 24.51 -10.96 -7.38
N SER A 48 24.32 -12.14 -6.81
CA SER A 48 24.01 -13.37 -7.54
C SER A 48 22.51 -13.53 -7.70
N ILE A 49 22.00 -13.53 -8.93
CA ILE A 49 20.58 -13.66 -9.27
C ILE A 49 20.09 -15.08 -8.99
N GLY A 50 18.98 -15.19 -8.29
CA GLY A 50 18.19 -16.40 -8.12
C GLY A 50 17.00 -16.44 -9.08
N LYS A 51 15.87 -17.05 -8.65
CA LYS A 51 14.68 -17.14 -9.50
C LYS A 51 13.93 -15.81 -9.60
N ILE A 52 13.15 -15.69 -10.67
CA ILE A 52 12.14 -14.65 -10.81
C ILE A 52 11.09 -14.77 -9.69
N ILE A 53 10.70 -13.63 -9.12
CA ILE A 53 9.64 -13.52 -8.11
C ILE A 53 8.37 -12.96 -8.71
N ASP A 54 8.51 -11.88 -9.49
CA ASP A 54 7.40 -11.20 -10.14
C ASP A 54 7.85 -10.47 -11.41
N SER A 55 6.89 -10.04 -12.22
CA SER A 55 7.12 -9.14 -13.34
C SER A 55 5.88 -8.28 -13.58
N ASN A 56 6.10 -7.07 -14.04
CA ASN A 56 5.06 -6.15 -14.46
C ASN A 56 5.50 -5.40 -15.72
N SER A 57 4.70 -4.44 -16.16
CA SER A 57 4.99 -3.64 -17.35
C SER A 57 6.25 -2.77 -17.27
N GLU A 58 6.75 -2.47 -16.06
CA GLU A 58 7.98 -1.72 -15.81
C GLU A 58 9.21 -2.61 -15.83
N GLY A 59 9.09 -3.85 -15.33
CA GLY A 59 10.27 -4.67 -15.16
C GLY A 59 10.05 -6.03 -14.51
N ILE A 60 11.16 -6.61 -14.08
CA ILE A 60 11.24 -7.98 -13.58
C ILE A 60 11.89 -7.97 -12.20
N GLY A 61 11.28 -8.68 -11.26
CA GLY A 61 11.77 -8.87 -9.91
C GLY A 61 12.40 -10.24 -9.68
N TYR A 62 13.56 -10.27 -9.06
CA TYR A 62 14.30 -11.49 -8.74
C TYR A 62 14.61 -11.54 -7.25
N ILE A 63 14.57 -12.75 -6.67
CA ILE A 63 15.35 -12.98 -5.46
C ILE A 63 16.82 -13.05 -5.84
N ALA A 64 17.71 -12.50 -5.02
CA ALA A 64 19.14 -12.53 -5.25
C ALA A 64 19.90 -12.64 -3.92
N TYR A 65 21.19 -12.87 -4.01
CA TYR A 65 22.07 -12.96 -2.85
C TYR A 65 23.18 -11.92 -2.94
N ASP A 66 23.30 -11.09 -1.92
CA ASP A 66 24.42 -10.16 -1.76
C ASP A 66 25.63 -10.91 -1.23
N ASN A 67 26.61 -11.18 -2.10
CA ASN A 67 27.82 -11.95 -1.75
C ASN A 67 28.76 -11.18 -0.80
N VAL A 68 28.59 -9.87 -0.61
CA VAL A 68 29.39 -9.07 0.30
C VAL A 68 28.78 -9.09 1.71
N LEU A 69 27.48 -8.84 1.82
CA LEU A 69 26.77 -8.81 3.09
C LEU A 69 26.29 -10.19 3.55
N SER A 70 26.34 -11.20 2.66
CA SER A 70 25.88 -12.57 2.94
C SER A 70 24.41 -12.64 3.35
N VAL A 71 23.53 -11.87 2.65
CA VAL A 71 22.09 -11.81 2.90
C VAL A 71 21.29 -11.93 1.61
N PRO A 72 20.05 -12.45 1.67
CA PRO A 72 19.13 -12.37 0.54
C PRO A 72 18.71 -10.90 0.28
N VAL A 73 18.45 -10.58 -0.97
CA VAL A 73 17.95 -9.28 -1.42
C VAL A 73 16.89 -9.49 -2.51
N TYR A 74 16.01 -8.51 -2.70
CA TYR A 74 15.15 -8.42 -3.87
C TYR A 74 15.76 -7.45 -4.87
N ILE A 75 15.86 -7.86 -6.15
CA ILE A 75 16.39 -7.01 -7.22
C ILE A 75 15.31 -6.79 -8.26
N LYS A 76 14.98 -5.53 -8.52
CA LYS A 76 14.08 -5.12 -9.58
C LYS A 76 14.88 -4.60 -10.78
N GLU A 77 14.75 -5.26 -11.91
CA GLU A 77 15.32 -4.85 -13.20
C GLU A 77 14.33 -3.94 -13.93
N PHE A 78 14.76 -2.81 -14.43
CA PHE A 78 13.97 -2.01 -15.37
C PHE A 78 13.96 -2.71 -16.74
N PHE A 79 12.82 -3.30 -17.11
CA PHE A 79 12.66 -4.08 -18.34
C PHE A 79 11.26 -3.93 -18.92
N PRO A 80 10.89 -2.74 -19.42
CA PRO A 80 9.59 -2.53 -20.05
C PRO A 80 9.54 -3.25 -21.42
N ASN A 81 9.02 -4.46 -21.43
CA ASN A 81 9.06 -5.37 -22.58
C ASN A 81 8.34 -4.84 -23.83
N ILE A 82 7.50 -3.81 -23.69
CA ILE A 82 6.90 -3.12 -24.83
C ILE A 82 7.94 -2.27 -25.58
N LEU A 83 8.95 -1.73 -24.88
CA LEU A 83 9.97 -0.81 -25.40
C LEU A 83 11.30 -1.51 -25.71
N CYS A 84 11.55 -2.67 -25.11
CA CYS A 84 12.82 -3.36 -25.21
C CYS A 84 12.67 -4.89 -25.29
N TYR A 85 13.77 -5.56 -25.50
CA TYR A 85 13.88 -7.01 -25.44
C TYR A 85 15.27 -7.43 -24.95
N ARG A 86 15.41 -8.70 -24.55
CA ARG A 86 16.68 -9.27 -24.08
C ARG A 86 17.57 -9.61 -25.28
N GLY A 87 18.82 -9.16 -25.23
CA GLY A 87 19.82 -9.49 -26.25
C GLY A 87 20.20 -10.96 -26.32
N SER A 88 20.87 -11.37 -27.40
CA SER A 88 21.31 -12.78 -27.65
C SER A 88 22.32 -13.27 -26.60
N ASN A 89 23.06 -12.37 -25.96
CA ASN A 89 23.95 -12.69 -24.83
C ASN A 89 23.20 -12.98 -23.52
N LYS A 90 21.86 -12.92 -23.53
CA LYS A 90 20.95 -13.16 -22.40
C LYS A 90 21.11 -12.22 -21.19
N ARG A 91 21.81 -11.11 -21.38
CA ARG A 91 22.07 -10.08 -20.35
C ARG A 91 21.60 -8.71 -20.76
N ASP A 92 22.10 -8.22 -21.90
CA ASP A 92 21.85 -6.86 -22.33
C ASP A 92 20.39 -6.60 -22.69
N VAL A 93 19.92 -5.44 -22.37
CA VAL A 93 18.63 -4.89 -22.80
C VAL A 93 18.83 -4.15 -24.10
N ILE A 94 18.12 -4.57 -25.15
CA ILE A 94 18.13 -3.96 -26.47
C ILE A 94 16.85 -3.16 -26.64
N ILE A 95 16.97 -1.88 -26.94
CA ILE A 95 15.82 -1.00 -27.17
C ILE A 95 15.25 -1.31 -28.57
N LYS A 96 13.93 -1.40 -28.66
CA LYS A 96 13.26 -1.57 -29.95
C LYS A 96 13.35 -0.28 -30.76
N SER A 97 13.56 -0.41 -32.08
CA SER A 97 13.65 0.74 -33.00
C SER A 97 12.44 1.65 -32.88
N GLY A 98 12.69 2.95 -32.74
CA GLY A 98 11.68 3.99 -32.57
C GLY A 98 11.23 4.25 -31.14
N TYR A 99 11.75 3.51 -30.14
CA TYR A 99 11.41 3.68 -28.72
C TYR A 99 12.57 4.25 -27.88
N GLU A 100 13.63 4.72 -28.50
CA GLU A 100 14.85 5.16 -27.82
C GLU A 100 14.60 6.30 -26.84
N ASN A 101 13.78 7.29 -27.23
CA ASN A 101 13.44 8.43 -26.37
C ASN A 101 12.58 8.02 -25.21
N GLN A 102 11.53 7.21 -25.45
CA GLN A 102 10.60 6.73 -24.42
C GLN A 102 11.32 5.85 -23.40
N PHE A 103 12.18 4.92 -23.87
CA PHE A 103 12.96 4.08 -22.97
C PHE A 103 13.88 4.94 -22.07
N LYS A 104 14.59 5.91 -22.66
CA LYS A 104 15.47 6.83 -21.89
C LYS A 104 14.70 7.66 -20.89
N GLU A 105 13.54 8.18 -21.26
CA GLU A 105 12.66 8.96 -20.38
C GLU A 105 12.22 8.11 -19.16
N TYR A 106 11.66 6.91 -19.40
CA TYR A 106 11.20 6.05 -18.31
C TYR A 106 12.35 5.46 -17.48
N LEU A 107 13.53 5.20 -18.07
CA LEU A 107 14.71 4.82 -17.32
C LEU A 107 15.16 5.95 -16.37
N ASN A 108 15.12 7.19 -16.83
CA ASN A 108 15.41 8.35 -16.00
C ASN A 108 14.37 8.54 -14.88
N SER A 109 13.08 8.32 -15.19
CA SER A 109 11.99 8.31 -14.21
C SER A 109 12.24 7.25 -13.14
N PHE A 110 12.58 6.02 -13.54
CA PHE A 110 12.94 4.91 -12.65
C PHE A 110 14.09 5.28 -11.71
N LEU A 111 15.20 5.77 -12.27
CA LEU A 111 16.37 6.14 -11.48
C LEU A 111 16.07 7.30 -10.50
N THR A 112 15.32 8.30 -10.94
CA THR A 112 14.97 9.47 -10.14
C THR A 112 14.03 9.10 -9.00
N TYR A 113 12.98 8.36 -9.32
CA TYR A 113 11.99 7.89 -8.35
C TYR A 113 12.64 7.00 -7.28
N LEU A 114 13.44 6.02 -7.69
CA LEU A 114 14.09 5.12 -6.75
C LEU A 114 15.16 5.78 -5.89
N ARG A 115 15.88 6.79 -6.41
CA ARG A 115 16.78 7.62 -5.58
C ARG A 115 16.02 8.41 -4.52
N ALA A 116 14.80 8.86 -4.84
CA ALA A 116 13.95 9.51 -3.85
C ALA A 116 13.46 8.49 -2.80
N VAL A 117 12.99 7.32 -3.22
CA VAL A 117 12.58 6.22 -2.31
C VAL A 117 13.75 5.76 -1.41
N ALA A 118 14.97 5.68 -1.93
CA ALA A 118 16.15 5.28 -1.16
C ALA A 118 16.47 6.22 0.03
N ARG A 119 16.00 7.47 -0.01
CA ARG A 119 16.14 8.42 1.11
C ARG A 119 15.18 8.09 2.27
N LEU A 120 14.15 7.28 2.02
CA LEU A 120 13.15 6.89 3.00
C LEU A 120 13.54 5.64 3.82
N ARG A 121 14.78 5.19 3.73
CA ARG A 121 15.27 3.96 4.39
C ARG A 121 15.12 3.93 5.91
N SER A 122 14.89 5.08 6.55
CA SER A 122 14.64 5.19 7.99
C SER A 122 13.17 4.91 8.37
N LEU A 123 12.25 4.87 7.40
CA LEU A 123 10.83 4.62 7.66
C LEU A 123 10.60 3.13 7.96
N PRO A 124 10.10 2.79 9.15
CA PRO A 124 10.08 1.40 9.62
C PRO A 124 9.11 0.49 8.85
N ALA A 125 8.08 1.08 8.25
CA ALA A 125 7.06 0.33 7.49
C ALA A 125 7.27 0.35 5.96
N ILE A 126 8.41 0.87 5.50
CA ILE A 126 8.81 0.86 4.09
C ILE A 126 9.98 -0.09 3.90
N VAL A 127 9.90 -0.97 2.90
CA VAL A 127 11.04 -1.82 2.52
C VAL A 127 12.13 -0.95 1.89
N PRO A 128 13.33 -0.88 2.50
CA PRO A 128 14.37 0.05 2.06
C PRO A 128 15.03 -0.37 0.75
N VAL A 129 15.40 0.61 -0.06
CA VAL A 129 16.31 0.46 -1.20
C VAL A 129 17.75 0.53 -0.68
N TYR A 130 18.53 -0.51 -0.92
CA TYR A 130 19.93 -0.60 -0.50
C TYR A 130 20.91 -0.05 -1.53
N ASN A 131 20.65 -0.33 -2.82
CA ASN A 131 21.51 0.09 -3.91
C ASN A 131 20.71 0.31 -5.20
N ILE A 132 21.26 1.16 -6.08
CA ILE A 132 20.75 1.36 -7.44
C ILE A 132 21.98 1.30 -8.36
N LEU A 133 21.96 0.38 -9.30
CA LEU A 133 23.09 0.16 -10.21
C LEU A 133 22.63 0.20 -11.67
N THR A 134 23.57 0.47 -12.57
CA THR A 134 23.34 0.48 -14.01
C THR A 134 24.31 -0.49 -14.67
N GLU A 135 23.78 -1.52 -15.34
CA GLU A 135 24.50 -2.56 -16.03
C GLU A 135 23.62 -3.13 -17.15
N ASN A 136 24.18 -3.85 -18.11
CA ASN A 136 23.42 -4.52 -19.18
C ASN A 136 22.48 -3.56 -19.97
N SER A 137 22.90 -2.31 -20.17
CA SER A 137 22.12 -1.26 -20.84
C SER A 137 20.77 -0.94 -20.19
N THR A 138 20.63 -1.19 -18.88
CA THR A 138 19.46 -0.89 -18.06
C THR A 138 19.85 -0.51 -16.63
N ALA A 139 18.88 -0.45 -15.72
CA ALA A 139 19.10 -0.19 -14.31
C ALA A 139 18.42 -1.23 -13.43
N TYR A 140 18.98 -1.39 -12.25
CA TYR A 140 18.49 -2.30 -11.21
C TYR A 140 18.36 -1.58 -9.89
N ALA A 141 17.33 -1.90 -9.13
CA ALA A 141 17.19 -1.49 -7.74
C ALA A 141 17.30 -2.71 -6.82
N VAL A 142 18.13 -2.60 -5.81
CA VAL A 142 18.34 -3.64 -4.80
C VAL A 142 17.61 -3.22 -3.53
N TYR A 143 16.68 -4.05 -3.08
CA TYR A 143 15.89 -3.84 -1.89
C TYR A 143 16.23 -4.87 -0.81
N GLU A 144 15.92 -4.53 0.45
CA GLU A 144 15.83 -5.53 1.51
C GLU A 144 14.94 -6.68 1.07
N TRP A 145 15.38 -7.91 1.34
CA TRP A 145 14.48 -9.05 1.29
C TRP A 145 13.64 -9.04 2.57
N ALA A 146 12.39 -8.58 2.48
CA ALA A 146 11.49 -8.55 3.61
C ALA A 146 10.98 -9.97 3.90
N GLU A 147 11.60 -10.64 4.87
CA GLU A 147 11.14 -11.96 5.33
C GLU A 147 9.81 -11.84 6.06
N GLY A 148 8.90 -12.78 5.80
CA GLY A 148 7.58 -12.80 6.40
C GLY A 148 6.50 -13.40 5.51
N ILE A 149 5.26 -13.19 5.88
CA ILE A 149 4.08 -13.64 5.15
C ILE A 149 3.41 -12.45 4.45
N LYS A 150 3.02 -12.60 3.18
CA LYS A 150 2.23 -11.57 2.50
C LYS A 150 0.93 -11.32 3.26
N LEU A 151 0.46 -10.06 3.25
CA LEU A 151 -0.77 -9.69 3.96
C LEU A 151 -1.97 -10.51 3.45
N VAL A 152 -2.07 -10.78 2.15
CA VAL A 152 -3.13 -11.60 1.57
C VAL A 152 -3.14 -13.01 2.16
N ASP A 153 -1.97 -13.67 2.21
CA ASP A 153 -1.84 -15.04 2.74
C ASP A 153 -2.09 -15.10 4.26
N PHE A 154 -1.70 -14.02 4.97
CA PHE A 154 -1.97 -13.89 6.40
C PHE A 154 -3.48 -13.78 6.67
N LEU A 155 -4.19 -12.97 5.88
CA LEU A 155 -5.64 -12.82 6.02
C LEU A 155 -6.36 -14.14 5.73
N GLU A 156 -5.99 -14.86 4.67
CA GLU A 156 -6.54 -16.18 4.37
C GLU A 156 -6.40 -17.14 5.57
N LYS A 157 -5.22 -17.20 6.19
CA LYS A 157 -4.96 -18.01 7.39
C LYS A 157 -5.77 -17.58 8.61
N LYS A 158 -6.21 -16.31 8.66
CA LYS A 158 -7.03 -15.75 9.76
C LYS A 158 -8.54 -15.83 9.50
N GLY A 159 -8.98 -16.46 8.42
CA GLY A 159 -10.38 -16.54 8.04
C GLY A 159 -10.86 -15.34 7.24
N ASN A 160 -9.96 -14.79 6.43
CA ASN A 160 -10.11 -13.69 5.47
C ASN A 160 -10.21 -12.28 6.06
N HIS A 161 -10.31 -12.11 7.38
CA HIS A 161 -10.33 -10.78 8.01
C HIS A 161 -9.68 -10.78 9.39
N ILE A 162 -9.41 -9.60 9.90
CA ILE A 162 -8.88 -9.35 11.24
C ILE A 162 -9.71 -8.29 11.95
N ASN A 163 -9.75 -8.34 13.29
CA ASN A 163 -10.42 -7.31 14.09
C ASN A 163 -9.65 -5.98 14.09
N TRP A 164 -10.32 -4.91 14.52
CA TRP A 164 -9.74 -3.57 14.55
C TRP A 164 -8.47 -3.46 15.41
N ASP A 165 -8.42 -4.12 16.57
CA ASP A 165 -7.25 -4.05 17.44
C ASP A 165 -5.99 -4.61 16.77
N THR A 166 -6.13 -5.69 16.02
CA THR A 166 -5.05 -6.26 15.22
C THR A 166 -4.69 -5.37 14.04
N ALA A 167 -5.71 -4.90 13.30
CA ALA A 167 -5.50 -4.00 12.17
C ALA A 167 -4.83 -2.69 12.60
N ARG A 168 -5.26 -2.09 13.69
CA ARG A 168 -4.67 -0.88 14.25
C ARG A 168 -3.17 -1.03 14.51
N LYS A 169 -2.75 -2.12 15.14
CA LYS A 169 -1.32 -2.38 15.43
C LYS A 169 -0.48 -2.50 14.17
N LEU A 170 -1.03 -3.08 13.10
CA LEU A 170 -0.35 -3.27 11.82
C LEU A 170 -0.36 -1.99 10.97
N PHE A 171 -1.51 -1.35 10.82
CA PHE A 171 -1.72 -0.28 9.86
C PHE A 171 -1.32 1.11 10.35
N MET A 172 -1.40 1.42 11.66
CA MET A 172 -1.05 2.76 12.14
C MET A 172 0.43 3.12 11.96
N PRO A 173 1.41 2.20 12.17
CA PRO A 173 2.81 2.48 11.85
C PRO A 173 3.03 2.70 10.34
N LEU A 174 2.33 1.93 9.49
CA LEU A 174 2.39 2.11 8.04
C LEU A 174 1.81 3.48 7.62
N LEU A 175 0.67 3.85 8.18
CA LEU A 175 0.04 5.15 7.92
C LEU A 175 1.00 6.30 8.25
N SER A 176 1.70 6.24 9.39
CA SER A 176 2.70 7.25 9.78
C SER A 176 3.86 7.32 8.77
N SER A 177 4.36 6.18 8.31
CA SER A 177 5.42 6.13 7.28
C SER A 177 4.94 6.68 5.93
N LEU A 178 3.68 6.41 5.54
CA LEU A 178 3.09 6.94 4.31
C LEU A 178 2.86 8.46 4.39
N SER A 179 2.45 8.98 5.55
CA SER A 179 2.32 10.42 5.79
C SER A 179 3.68 11.12 5.58
N GLU A 180 4.75 10.58 6.16
CA GLU A 180 6.09 11.14 6.00
C GLU A 180 6.60 11.01 4.54
N MET A 181 6.35 9.89 3.88
CA MET A 181 6.69 9.69 2.46
C MET A 181 6.00 10.73 1.56
N ASN A 182 4.68 10.93 1.73
CA ASN A 182 3.93 11.89 0.94
C ASN A 182 4.32 13.34 1.25
N SER A 183 4.72 13.68 2.49
CA SER A 183 5.18 15.03 2.87
C SER A 183 6.42 15.49 2.09
N VAL A 184 7.21 14.54 1.59
CA VAL A 184 8.36 14.81 0.71
C VAL A 184 8.06 14.62 -0.79
N GLY A 185 6.78 14.52 -1.14
CA GLY A 185 6.29 14.45 -2.51
C GLY A 185 6.42 13.09 -3.19
N ILE A 186 6.62 12.00 -2.43
CA ILE A 186 6.70 10.65 -2.97
C ILE A 186 5.36 9.94 -2.76
N GLN A 187 4.76 9.46 -3.86
CA GLN A 187 3.55 8.65 -3.87
C GLN A 187 3.88 7.20 -4.22
N HIS A 188 3.18 6.25 -3.62
CA HIS A 188 3.35 4.83 -3.94
C HIS A 188 2.47 4.38 -5.11
N LEU A 189 1.23 4.83 -5.16
CA LEU A 189 0.22 4.56 -6.20
C LEU A 189 -0.09 3.07 -6.46
N GLY A 190 0.35 2.19 -5.56
CA GLY A 190 0.15 0.74 -5.68
C GLY A 190 -0.02 0.08 -4.32
N ILE A 191 -0.56 0.79 -3.35
CA ILE A 191 -0.88 0.25 -2.02
C ILE A 191 -2.01 -0.77 -2.18
N CYS A 192 -1.72 -2.04 -1.84
CA CYS A 192 -2.67 -3.15 -1.90
C CYS A 192 -2.14 -4.32 -1.06
N PRO A 193 -2.97 -5.31 -0.69
CA PRO A 193 -2.52 -6.44 0.14
C PRO A 193 -1.37 -7.24 -0.46
N GLU A 194 -1.28 -7.33 -1.79
CA GLU A 194 -0.23 -8.06 -2.51
C GLU A 194 1.15 -7.40 -2.38
N ASN A 195 1.18 -6.09 -2.12
CA ASN A 195 2.40 -5.30 -1.94
C ASN A 195 2.76 -5.07 -0.47
N MET A 196 2.23 -5.90 0.43
CA MET A 196 2.50 -5.82 1.86
C MET A 196 2.96 -7.15 2.42
N VAL A 197 3.89 -7.09 3.36
CA VAL A 197 4.39 -8.26 4.09
C VAL A 197 4.32 -8.00 5.59
N ILE A 198 3.90 -9.01 6.33
CA ILE A 198 3.97 -9.03 7.80
C ILE A 198 5.22 -9.80 8.17
N THR A 199 6.17 -9.12 8.82
CA THR A 199 7.43 -9.71 9.27
C THR A 199 7.24 -10.59 10.51
N ASP A 200 8.24 -11.40 10.85
CA ASP A 200 8.25 -12.24 12.07
C ASP A 200 8.11 -11.40 13.35
N GLU A 201 8.51 -10.13 13.29
CA GLU A 201 8.32 -9.16 14.38
C GLU A 201 6.88 -8.59 14.42
N SER A 202 5.95 -9.13 13.63
CA SER A 202 4.58 -8.65 13.51
C SER A 202 4.45 -7.20 13.05
N LYS A 203 5.37 -6.75 12.19
CA LYS A 203 5.34 -5.42 11.56
C LYS A 203 4.85 -5.52 10.13
N LEU A 204 3.97 -4.62 9.73
CA LEU A 204 3.52 -4.50 8.34
C LEU A 204 4.51 -3.62 7.58
N LYS A 205 5.09 -4.14 6.49
CA LYS A 205 5.98 -3.40 5.59
C LYS A 205 5.40 -3.34 4.18
N LEU A 206 5.52 -2.19 3.55
CA LEU A 206 5.11 -1.93 2.16
C LEU A 206 6.31 -2.07 1.22
N PHE A 207 6.11 -2.78 0.13
CA PHE A 207 7.03 -2.95 -1.00
C PHE A 207 6.32 -2.71 -2.34
N GLY A 208 6.93 -3.01 -3.48
CA GLY A 208 6.28 -2.91 -4.80
C GLY A 208 6.31 -1.48 -5.38
N PHE A 209 7.32 -0.70 -5.03
CA PHE A 209 7.55 0.63 -5.62
C PHE A 209 7.75 0.54 -7.13
N SER A 210 7.05 1.42 -7.86
CA SER A 210 7.11 1.52 -9.33
C SER A 210 6.94 2.99 -9.73
N ILE A 211 7.48 3.34 -10.89
CA ILE A 211 7.33 4.71 -11.42
C ILE A 211 5.84 5.08 -11.61
N PRO A 212 5.49 6.35 -11.42
CA PRO A 212 4.10 6.81 -11.55
C PRO A 212 3.47 6.49 -12.91
N GLU A 213 4.27 6.41 -13.98
CA GLU A 213 3.83 6.14 -15.35
C GLU A 213 3.19 4.75 -15.51
N VAL A 214 3.61 3.76 -14.72
CA VAL A 214 2.98 2.42 -14.72
C VAL A 214 1.87 2.28 -13.67
N ARG A 215 1.58 3.33 -12.94
CA ARG A 215 0.55 3.37 -11.90
C ARG A 215 -0.70 4.16 -12.29
N LYS A 216 -0.76 4.66 -13.52
CA LYS A 216 -1.91 5.39 -14.07
C LYS A 216 -2.01 5.20 -15.57
N GLN A 217 -3.21 5.39 -16.10
CA GLN A 217 -3.44 5.42 -17.54
C GLN A 217 -2.77 6.64 -18.19
N GLY A 218 -2.50 6.55 -19.50
CA GLY A 218 -2.00 7.66 -20.32
C GLY A 218 -0.51 7.62 -20.66
N SER A 219 0.26 6.63 -20.17
CA SER A 219 1.65 6.39 -20.59
C SER A 219 1.74 5.37 -21.74
N HIS A 220 2.91 5.28 -22.38
CA HIS A 220 3.18 4.25 -23.40
C HIS A 220 3.33 2.84 -22.77
N ILE A 221 3.65 2.78 -21.48
CA ILE A 221 3.77 1.51 -20.76
C ILE A 221 2.38 1.16 -20.19
N PRO A 222 1.86 -0.05 -20.40
CA PRO A 222 0.58 -0.47 -19.84
C PRO A 222 0.57 -0.31 -18.31
N PRO A 223 -0.48 0.28 -17.73
CA PRO A 223 -0.52 0.47 -16.30
C PRO A 223 -0.73 -0.85 -15.54
N THR A 224 -0.09 -0.96 -14.39
CA THR A 224 -0.35 -2.01 -13.38
C THR A 224 -1.25 -1.42 -12.31
N LEU A 225 -2.55 -1.69 -12.40
CA LEU A 225 -3.58 -1.22 -11.47
C LEU A 225 -4.18 -2.40 -10.72
N TYR A 226 -4.64 -2.13 -9.50
CA TYR A 226 -5.22 -3.15 -8.61
C TYR A 226 -6.70 -2.88 -8.43
N ASP A 227 -7.55 -3.79 -8.91
CA ASP A 227 -9.01 -3.65 -8.86
C ASP A 227 -9.51 -3.57 -7.41
N GLY A 228 -10.27 -2.51 -7.11
CA GLY A 228 -10.73 -2.19 -5.76
C GLY A 228 -9.77 -1.30 -4.96
N PHE A 229 -8.46 -1.36 -5.21
CA PHE A 229 -7.43 -0.62 -4.47
C PHE A 229 -6.91 0.61 -5.24
N SER A 230 -6.93 0.60 -6.56
CA SER A 230 -6.55 1.77 -7.37
C SER A 230 -7.69 2.80 -7.40
N ALA A 231 -7.36 4.07 -7.13
CA ALA A 231 -8.28 5.18 -7.12
C ALA A 231 -8.70 5.60 -8.54
N ILE A 232 -9.80 6.35 -8.67
CA ILE A 232 -10.40 6.74 -9.96
C ILE A 232 -9.42 7.53 -10.84
N GLU A 233 -8.60 8.40 -10.23
CA GLU A 233 -7.61 9.23 -10.92
C GLU A 233 -6.49 8.42 -11.58
N GLN A 234 -6.30 7.18 -11.20
CA GLN A 234 -5.33 6.29 -11.87
C GLN A 234 -5.91 5.68 -13.17
N TYR A 235 -7.22 5.62 -13.29
CA TYR A 235 -7.92 5.13 -14.49
C TYR A 235 -8.24 6.24 -15.49
N LEU A 236 -8.31 7.49 -15.06
CA LEU A 236 -8.77 8.63 -15.84
C LEU A 236 -7.63 9.65 -15.97
N PRO A 237 -7.01 9.78 -17.16
CA PRO A 237 -5.83 10.62 -17.37
C PRO A 237 -6.06 12.12 -17.10
N GLU A 238 -7.30 12.58 -17.15
CA GLU A 238 -7.69 13.95 -16.84
C GLU A 238 -7.54 14.34 -15.37
N TYR A 239 -7.41 13.34 -14.45
CA TYR A 239 -7.15 13.59 -13.04
C TYR A 239 -5.67 13.44 -12.71
N GLN A 240 -5.19 14.29 -11.81
CA GLN A 240 -3.83 14.17 -11.27
C GLN A 240 -3.84 13.33 -10.00
N THR A 241 -2.84 12.44 -9.87
CA THR A 241 -2.58 11.71 -8.64
C THR A 241 -1.95 12.62 -7.59
N ASN A 242 -2.34 12.45 -6.34
CA ASN A 242 -1.80 13.17 -5.19
C ASN A 242 -1.86 12.30 -3.92
N GLU A 243 -1.65 12.87 -2.74
CA GLU A 243 -1.70 12.12 -1.48
C GLU A 243 -3.05 11.41 -1.27
N ALA A 244 -4.18 12.03 -1.68
CA ALA A 244 -5.50 11.40 -1.56
C ALA A 244 -5.63 10.12 -2.39
N THR A 245 -4.82 9.92 -3.43
CA THR A 245 -4.76 8.68 -4.21
C THR A 245 -4.23 7.54 -3.35
N ASP A 246 -3.14 7.76 -2.62
CA ASP A 246 -2.58 6.77 -1.70
C ASP A 246 -3.46 6.58 -0.46
N VAL A 247 -4.14 7.64 0.01
CA VAL A 247 -5.15 7.55 1.09
C VAL A 247 -6.28 6.59 0.71
N TYR A 248 -6.81 6.69 -0.52
CA TYR A 248 -7.82 5.74 -1.02
C TYR A 248 -7.30 4.30 -1.00
N ALA A 249 -6.13 4.07 -1.55
CA ALA A 249 -5.54 2.74 -1.66
C ALA A 249 -5.23 2.11 -0.28
N PHE A 250 -4.74 2.92 0.67
CA PHE A 250 -4.56 2.51 2.06
C PHE A 250 -5.90 2.16 2.73
N ALA A 251 -6.90 3.02 2.59
CA ALA A 251 -8.23 2.79 3.15
C ALA A 251 -8.89 1.55 2.55
N ALA A 252 -8.71 1.29 1.24
CA ALA A 252 -9.20 0.10 0.57
C ALA A 252 -8.52 -1.18 1.11
N THR A 253 -7.21 -1.10 1.38
CA THR A 253 -6.46 -2.23 1.95
C THR A 253 -6.85 -2.49 3.41
N LEU A 254 -7.06 -1.46 4.21
CA LEU A 254 -7.56 -1.56 5.57
C LEU A 254 -8.99 -2.10 5.59
N PHE A 255 -9.86 -1.61 4.71
CA PHE A 255 -11.23 -2.10 4.55
C PHE A 255 -11.24 -3.58 4.20
N PHE A 256 -10.44 -4.01 3.22
CA PHE A 256 -10.28 -5.42 2.86
C PHE A 256 -9.82 -6.26 4.06
N SER A 257 -8.87 -5.77 4.82
CA SER A 257 -8.33 -6.48 5.99
C SER A 257 -9.35 -6.66 7.11
N LEU A 258 -10.30 -5.71 7.25
CA LEU A 258 -11.36 -5.75 8.26
C LEU A 258 -12.59 -6.53 7.80
N THR A 259 -12.84 -6.63 6.49
CA THR A 259 -14.11 -7.18 5.96
C THR A 259 -13.93 -8.46 5.15
N GLY A 260 -12.71 -8.78 4.72
CA GLY A 260 -12.43 -9.88 3.80
C GLY A 260 -12.87 -9.61 2.36
N SER A 261 -13.37 -8.42 2.05
CA SER A 261 -13.88 -8.07 0.72
C SER A 261 -13.31 -6.76 0.24
N ALA A 262 -12.71 -6.74 -0.96
CA ALA A 262 -12.24 -5.50 -1.56
C ALA A 262 -13.42 -4.60 -1.97
N PRO A 263 -13.26 -3.26 -1.91
CA PRO A 263 -14.24 -2.36 -2.51
C PRO A 263 -14.41 -2.67 -4.01
N GLN A 264 -15.57 -2.37 -4.56
CA GLN A 264 -15.73 -2.44 -6.01
C GLN A 264 -14.76 -1.47 -6.70
N LYS A 265 -14.31 -1.86 -7.91
CA LYS A 265 -13.45 -1.02 -8.76
C LYS A 265 -13.97 0.42 -8.85
N ALA A 266 -13.11 1.42 -8.64
CA ALA A 266 -13.47 2.83 -8.60
C ALA A 266 -14.28 3.29 -9.83
N LEU A 267 -13.95 2.78 -11.03
CA LEU A 267 -14.71 3.06 -12.25
C LEU A 267 -16.18 2.61 -12.17
N LYS A 268 -16.48 1.50 -11.49
CA LYS A 268 -17.86 1.02 -11.33
C LYS A 268 -18.63 1.82 -10.29
N ARG A 269 -17.92 2.43 -9.34
CA ARG A 269 -18.50 3.25 -8.26
C ARG A 269 -18.78 4.71 -8.67
N LYS A 270 -18.46 5.14 -9.90
CA LYS A 270 -18.74 6.52 -10.39
C LYS A 270 -20.20 6.95 -10.26
N THR A 271 -21.12 6.01 -10.43
CA THR A 271 -22.57 6.27 -10.40
C THR A 271 -23.22 5.92 -9.07
N ASP A 272 -22.57 5.07 -8.28
CA ASP A 272 -23.05 4.63 -6.98
C ASP A 272 -21.83 4.42 -6.04
N ASP A 273 -21.53 5.45 -5.26
CA ASP A 273 -20.33 5.48 -4.40
C ASP A 273 -20.53 4.80 -3.03
N ARG A 274 -21.53 3.92 -2.91
CA ARG A 274 -21.79 3.20 -1.67
C ARG A 274 -20.74 2.12 -1.44
N ILE A 275 -20.41 1.91 -0.17
CA ILE A 275 -19.57 0.84 0.33
C ILE A 275 -20.43 -0.07 1.21
N PHE A 276 -20.31 -1.38 1.01
CA PHE A 276 -21.08 -2.35 1.74
C PHE A 276 -20.19 -3.08 2.75
N ILE A 277 -20.62 -3.07 4.03
CA ILE A 277 -20.00 -3.83 5.11
C ILE A 277 -20.97 -4.93 5.49
N PRO A 278 -20.54 -6.21 5.59
CA PRO A 278 -21.37 -7.29 6.08
C PRO A 278 -21.95 -6.99 7.47
N THR A 279 -23.23 -7.26 7.68
CA THR A 279 -23.97 -6.88 8.90
C THR A 279 -23.33 -7.44 10.17
N ASN A 280 -22.80 -8.67 10.09
CA ASN A 280 -22.10 -9.31 11.21
C ASN A 280 -20.85 -8.55 11.64
N LEU A 281 -20.15 -7.88 10.71
CA LEU A 281 -18.92 -7.13 10.97
C LEU A 281 -19.19 -5.69 11.42
N LEU A 282 -20.37 -5.13 11.16
CA LEU A 282 -20.72 -3.77 11.59
C LEU A 282 -20.61 -3.56 13.11
N LYS A 283 -20.82 -4.62 13.90
CA LYS A 283 -20.72 -4.57 15.37
C LYS A 283 -19.29 -4.73 15.87
N GLU A 284 -18.38 -5.25 15.03
CA GLU A 284 -16.99 -5.54 15.39
C GLU A 284 -16.05 -4.38 15.05
N ILE A 285 -16.46 -3.51 14.11
CA ILE A 285 -15.67 -2.37 13.66
C ILE A 285 -16.19 -1.11 14.37
N PRO A 286 -15.35 -0.34 15.07
CA PRO A 286 -15.77 0.90 15.74
C PRO A 286 -16.37 1.90 14.75
N GLU A 287 -17.40 2.63 15.18
CA GLU A 287 -18.15 3.56 14.32
C GLU A 287 -17.26 4.67 13.71
N HIS A 288 -16.30 5.19 14.48
CA HIS A 288 -15.36 6.19 13.97
C HIS A 288 -14.48 5.60 12.84
N VAL A 289 -14.11 4.32 12.91
CA VAL A 289 -13.34 3.63 11.85
C VAL A 289 -14.19 3.46 10.59
N ILE A 290 -15.46 3.08 10.74
CA ILE A 290 -16.40 2.98 9.61
C ILE A 290 -16.53 4.35 8.92
N SER A 291 -16.73 5.41 9.70
CA SER A 291 -16.85 6.77 9.19
C SER A 291 -15.56 7.24 8.49
N ALA A 292 -14.40 6.97 9.09
CA ALA A 292 -13.09 7.30 8.50
C ALA A 292 -12.88 6.59 7.15
N LEU A 293 -13.20 5.29 7.09
CA LEU A 293 -13.12 4.50 5.86
C LEU A 293 -14.10 5.00 4.80
N ALA A 294 -15.35 5.31 5.17
CA ALA A 294 -16.35 5.85 4.24
C ALA A 294 -15.87 7.16 3.58
N ASN A 295 -15.25 8.05 4.35
CA ASN A 295 -14.71 9.32 3.85
C ASN A 295 -13.45 9.11 3.00
N ALA A 296 -12.54 8.22 3.41
CA ALA A 296 -11.31 7.95 2.68
C ALA A 296 -11.52 7.14 1.38
N LEU A 297 -12.63 6.42 1.27
CA LEU A 297 -13.00 5.63 0.10
C LEU A 297 -13.95 6.36 -0.86
N GLN A 298 -14.19 7.67 -0.69
CA GLN A 298 -14.92 8.48 -1.68
C GLN A 298 -14.25 8.37 -3.05
N VAL A 299 -15.04 8.11 -4.10
CA VAL A 299 -14.52 7.88 -5.45
C VAL A 299 -13.77 9.10 -5.95
N PHE A 300 -14.41 10.28 -5.84
CA PHE A 300 -13.82 11.52 -6.34
C PHE A 300 -12.92 12.18 -5.29
N PRO A 301 -11.66 12.52 -5.65
CA PRO A 301 -10.67 13.04 -4.69
C PRO A 301 -11.12 14.32 -3.98
N ILE A 302 -11.96 15.15 -4.61
CA ILE A 302 -12.49 16.38 -3.99
C ILE A 302 -13.37 16.13 -2.75
N ASN A 303 -14.00 14.95 -2.67
CA ASN A 303 -14.87 14.56 -1.56
C ASN A 303 -14.15 13.66 -0.54
N ARG A 304 -12.92 13.26 -0.86
CA ARG A 304 -12.15 12.26 -0.12
C ARG A 304 -11.34 12.92 0.99
N THR A 305 -11.04 12.15 2.06
CA THR A 305 -10.01 12.53 3.03
C THR A 305 -8.71 12.86 2.28
N PRO A 306 -8.19 14.12 2.37
CA PRO A 306 -7.15 14.59 1.47
C PRO A 306 -5.74 14.11 1.82
N THR A 307 -5.47 13.81 3.11
CA THR A 307 -4.13 13.50 3.60
C THR A 307 -4.13 12.34 4.59
N PHE A 308 -2.98 11.67 4.72
CA PHE A 308 -2.77 10.64 5.74
C PHE A 308 -2.90 11.19 7.16
N GLU A 309 -2.52 12.43 7.39
CA GLU A 309 -2.67 13.07 8.71
C GLU A 309 -4.15 13.14 9.12
N ARG A 310 -5.02 13.60 8.21
CA ARG A 310 -6.47 13.64 8.46
C ARG A 310 -7.07 12.26 8.64
N LEU A 311 -6.59 11.28 7.87
CA LEU A 311 -7.02 9.89 8.05
C LEU A 311 -6.56 9.34 9.41
N ARG A 312 -5.35 9.65 9.84
CA ARG A 312 -4.81 9.26 11.14
C ARG A 312 -5.65 9.83 12.29
N GLU A 313 -5.98 11.11 12.23
CA GLU A 313 -6.87 11.76 13.20
C GLU A 313 -8.20 10.99 13.28
N ALA A 314 -8.87 10.79 12.14
CA ALA A 314 -10.17 10.11 12.08
C ALA A 314 -10.14 8.65 12.59
N LEU A 315 -9.04 7.92 12.33
CA LEU A 315 -8.87 6.55 12.83
C LEU A 315 -8.45 6.48 14.32
N SER A 316 -7.95 7.58 14.87
CA SER A 316 -7.49 7.66 16.27
C SER A 316 -8.57 8.18 17.22
N ASP A 317 -9.58 8.89 16.70
CA ASP A 317 -10.66 9.43 17.52
C ASP A 317 -11.45 8.29 18.15
N SER A 318 -11.12 8.04 19.42
CA SER A 318 -12.14 7.50 20.33
C SER A 318 -13.22 8.57 20.42
N PRO A 319 -14.51 8.22 20.36
CA PRO A 319 -15.56 9.21 20.62
C PRO A 319 -15.20 9.85 21.94
N THR A 320 -14.86 11.15 21.90
CA THR A 320 -14.78 11.95 23.11
C THR A 320 -16.20 11.97 23.60
N VAL A 321 -16.55 11.09 24.51
CA VAL A 321 -17.76 11.23 25.31
C VAL A 321 -17.52 12.52 26.07
N ILE A 322 -18.06 13.61 25.56
CA ILE A 322 -18.19 14.82 26.31
C ILE A 322 -19.23 14.47 27.39
N ASN A 323 -18.71 13.95 28.50
CA ASN A 323 -19.48 13.80 29.72
C ASN A 323 -19.80 15.21 30.27
N ASN A 324 -20.69 15.92 29.59
CA ASN A 324 -21.48 16.95 30.21
C ASN A 324 -22.62 16.29 30.99
N ILE A 325 -22.28 15.32 31.84
CA ILE A 325 -23.14 14.93 32.95
C ILE A 325 -22.82 15.93 34.06
N GLY A 326 -23.56 17.02 34.07
CA GLY A 326 -23.74 17.79 35.28
C GLY A 326 -24.38 16.85 36.31
N ILE A 327 -23.64 16.44 37.31
CA ILE A 327 -24.20 15.77 38.48
C ILE A 327 -25.01 16.87 39.16
N TYR A 328 -26.32 16.82 38.96
CA TYR A 328 -27.24 17.49 39.89
C TYR A 328 -27.26 16.63 41.15
N GLU A 329 -26.54 17.03 42.17
CA GLU A 329 -26.80 16.59 43.53
C GLU A 329 -28.16 17.14 43.92
N ASP A 330 -29.16 16.27 44.00
CA ASP A 330 -30.42 16.57 44.71
C ASP A 330 -30.09 16.72 46.20
N ASN A 331 -29.86 17.94 46.62
CA ASN A 331 -29.98 18.30 48.01
C ASN A 331 -31.47 18.47 48.33
N GLU A 332 -32.13 17.41 48.77
CA GLU A 332 -33.33 17.51 49.59
C GLU A 332 -32.95 18.22 50.90
N ASN A 333 -33.33 19.44 51.04
CA ASN A 333 -33.80 20.19 52.20
C ASN A 333 -33.49 21.66 51.99
N ASP A 334 -34.49 22.44 51.60
CA ASP A 334 -34.89 23.61 52.40
C ASP A 334 -36.19 24.24 51.89
N THR A 335 -36.99 24.53 52.89
CA THR A 335 -38.27 25.11 52.97
C THR A 335 -38.51 26.42 52.17
N ILE A 336 -39.67 26.42 51.53
CA ILE A 336 -40.59 27.51 51.20
C ILE A 336 -40.23 28.94 51.75
N THR A 337 -40.06 29.89 50.82
CA THR A 337 -40.72 31.22 50.94
C THR A 337 -40.87 31.83 49.53
N GLN A 338 -42.08 32.28 49.27
CA GLN A 338 -42.55 33.07 48.14
C GLN A 338 -41.81 34.40 48.06
N ASP A 339 -41.44 34.82 46.83
CA ASP A 339 -41.75 36.19 46.42
C ASP A 339 -41.79 36.32 44.89
N ILE A 340 -42.90 36.97 44.50
CA ILE A 340 -43.24 37.34 43.11
C ILE A 340 -42.49 38.66 42.81
N ASN A 341 -41.76 38.74 41.71
CA ASN A 341 -41.82 39.99 40.90
C ASN A 341 -41.21 39.80 39.47
N ASN A 342 -42.04 40.27 38.56
CA ASN A 342 -41.84 40.52 37.17
C ASN A 342 -40.47 41.12 36.78
N HIS A 343 -39.87 40.60 35.72
CA HIS A 343 -39.39 41.44 34.62
C HIS A 343 -39.24 40.66 33.31
N LYS A 344 -39.96 41.17 32.32
CA LYS A 344 -39.82 40.81 30.89
C LYS A 344 -38.40 41.13 30.38
N HIS A 345 -37.70 40.20 29.80
CA HIS A 345 -36.70 40.52 28.78
C HIS A 345 -36.77 39.56 27.60
N LYS A 346 -36.71 40.18 26.44
CA LYS A 346 -36.86 39.62 25.06
C LYS A 346 -35.85 38.53 24.78
N SER A 347 -36.33 37.41 24.27
CA SER A 347 -35.51 36.38 23.62
C SER A 347 -35.03 36.86 22.25
N HIS A 348 -33.74 36.94 22.07
CA HIS A 348 -33.14 36.95 20.72
C HIS A 348 -32.92 35.52 20.29
N VAL A 349 -33.66 35.11 19.26
CA VAL A 349 -33.46 33.88 18.54
C VAL A 349 -32.20 34.06 17.70
N ILE A 350 -31.14 33.37 18.06
CA ILE A 350 -29.96 33.17 17.16
C ILE A 350 -30.22 31.92 16.38
N THR A 351 -30.61 32.08 15.14
CA THR A 351 -30.62 31.01 14.13
C THR A 351 -29.20 30.69 13.77
N SER A 352 -28.63 29.65 14.36
CA SER A 352 -27.40 29.04 13.87
C SER A 352 -27.73 28.16 12.66
N VAL A 353 -27.20 28.56 11.51
CA VAL A 353 -27.21 27.79 10.27
C VAL A 353 -26.38 26.52 10.52
N ILE A 354 -27.05 25.38 10.57
CA ILE A 354 -26.41 24.07 10.52
C ILE A 354 -26.09 23.83 9.04
N SER A 355 -24.83 24.01 8.67
CA SER A 355 -24.30 23.57 7.40
C SER A 355 -24.31 22.04 7.40
N GLY A 356 -24.96 21.50 6.35
CA GLY A 356 -25.28 20.07 6.22
C GLY A 356 -24.08 19.16 6.26
N VAL A 357 -24.12 18.26 7.23
CA VAL A 357 -23.41 17.00 7.17
C VAL A 357 -24.20 16.11 6.22
N ALA A 358 -23.64 15.80 5.05
CA ALA A 358 -24.20 14.82 4.15
C ALA A 358 -24.22 13.47 4.89
N ALA A 359 -25.42 13.06 5.29
CA ALA A 359 -25.64 11.75 5.88
C ALA A 359 -25.43 10.68 4.79
N PHE A 360 -24.34 9.95 4.85
CA PHE A 360 -24.14 8.75 4.04
C PHE A 360 -25.03 7.64 4.56
N LEU A 361 -26.00 7.24 3.74
CA LEU A 361 -26.80 6.04 3.99
C LEU A 361 -25.94 4.80 3.71
N ILE A 362 -25.50 4.13 4.79
CA ILE A 362 -24.99 2.76 4.71
C ILE A 362 -26.20 1.86 4.57
N LEU A 363 -26.41 1.31 3.36
CA LEU A 363 -27.43 0.30 3.12
C LEU A 363 -26.85 -1.08 3.46
N VAL A 364 -27.43 -1.69 4.48
CA VAL A 364 -27.17 -3.08 4.86
C VAL A 364 -27.93 -3.98 3.88
N ALA A 365 -27.22 -4.77 3.11
CA ALA A 365 -27.83 -5.81 2.30
C ALA A 365 -28.14 -7.02 3.17
N ILE A 366 -29.43 -7.33 3.28
CA ILE A 366 -29.93 -8.60 3.83
C ILE A 366 -30.00 -9.56 2.65
N GLY A 367 -29.14 -10.57 2.71
CA GLY A 367 -29.14 -11.66 1.77
C GLY A 367 -28.41 -12.85 2.38
#